data_f10acbafbb5565dd7d5a2463321ac75d
#
_entry.id   f10acbafbb5565dd7d5a2463321ac75d
#
_cell.length_a   1.000
_cell.length_b   1.000
_cell.length_c   1.000
_cell.angle_alpha   90.00
_cell.angle_beta   90.00
_cell.angle_gamma   90.00
#
_symmetry.space_group_name_H-M   'P 1'
#
loop_
_entity.id
_entity.type
_entity.pdbx_description
1 polymer ?
#
loop_
_entity_poly.entity_id
_entity_poly.type
_entity_poly.pdbx_seq_one_letter_code
_entity_poly.pdbx_strand_id
1 'polypeptide(L)'
;MRIALGSDHAGYVLKSLLADHLAAAGHEILDLGTDTAAVSVDYPHFGQAVAAAVLDGRAEQGVCVCGTGIGIGMAANKVPGIRAAVVHDSTTAALARRHNDANVVCLGGRTTGPAEAVDAVDAFFSTGFEGGRHQRRIEQITDLDAGLDALGASLP
;
A
#
# COMPACT_ATOMS: atom_id res chain seq x y z
N MET A 1 -5.65 -11.32 -9.44
CA MET A 1 -4.81 -10.13 -9.75
C MET A 1 -3.38 -10.39 -9.34
N ARG A 2 -2.44 -9.60 -9.85
CA ARG A 2 -1.04 -9.62 -9.37
C ARG A 2 -0.84 -8.56 -8.31
N ILE A 3 -0.27 -8.93 -7.15
CA ILE A 3 -0.06 -8.07 -5.99
C ILE A 3 1.43 -8.00 -5.68
N ALA A 4 1.98 -6.78 -5.62
CA ALA A 4 3.35 -6.55 -5.18
C ALA A 4 3.40 -6.48 -3.66
N LEU A 5 4.32 -7.19 -3.02
CA LEU A 5 4.56 -7.13 -1.57
C LEU A 5 5.99 -6.69 -1.29
N GLY A 6 6.17 -5.81 -0.32
CA GLY A 6 7.48 -5.39 0.14
C GLY A 6 7.48 -5.07 1.63
N SER A 7 8.59 -5.40 2.31
CA SER A 7 8.75 -5.06 3.72
C SER A 7 10.21 -4.80 4.09
N ASP A 8 10.42 -4.12 5.23
CA ASP A 8 11.69 -4.20 5.95
C ASP A 8 11.73 -5.47 6.83
N HIS A 9 12.83 -5.62 7.57
CA HIS A 9 13.04 -6.75 8.50
C HIS A 9 11.98 -6.84 9.60
N ALA A 10 11.41 -5.70 10.05
CA ALA A 10 10.38 -5.67 11.09
C ALA A 10 9.00 -6.09 10.57
N GLY A 11 8.77 -5.94 9.27
CA GLY A 11 7.56 -6.36 8.58
C GLY A 11 7.62 -7.76 7.95
N TYR A 12 8.80 -8.38 7.90
CA TYR A 12 9.03 -9.61 7.16
C TYR A 12 8.06 -10.75 7.51
N VAL A 13 7.86 -11.03 8.81
CA VAL A 13 6.99 -12.13 9.25
C VAL A 13 5.54 -11.90 8.81
N LEU A 14 5.05 -10.68 8.98
CA LEU A 14 3.68 -10.33 8.57
C LEU A 14 3.55 -10.34 7.03
N LYS A 15 4.54 -9.80 6.30
CA LYS A 15 4.56 -9.86 4.82
C LYS A 15 4.47 -11.30 4.33
N SER A 16 5.26 -12.22 4.90
CA SER A 16 5.28 -13.63 4.49
C SER A 16 3.92 -14.30 4.73
N LEU A 17 3.31 -14.07 5.90
CA LEU A 17 1.96 -14.57 6.19
C LEU A 17 0.93 -14.04 5.18
N LEU A 18 0.96 -12.74 4.87
CA LEU A 18 0.04 -12.14 3.91
C LEU A 18 0.29 -12.65 2.48
N ALA A 19 1.54 -12.89 2.10
CA ALA A 19 1.87 -13.49 0.80
C ALA A 19 1.27 -14.89 0.65
N ASP A 20 1.41 -15.74 1.67
CA ASP A 20 0.84 -17.09 1.67
C ASP A 20 -0.69 -17.05 1.62
N HIS A 21 -1.32 -16.18 2.43
CA HIS A 21 -2.77 -15.99 2.46
C HIS A 21 -3.33 -15.55 1.10
N LEU A 22 -2.74 -14.51 0.50
CA LEU A 22 -3.18 -13.97 -0.79
C LEU A 22 -2.93 -14.96 -1.94
N ALA A 23 -1.82 -15.71 -1.91
CA ALA A 23 -1.56 -16.78 -2.88
C ALA A 23 -2.60 -17.89 -2.78
N ALA A 24 -2.97 -18.31 -1.56
CA ALA A 24 -4.03 -19.29 -1.32
C ALA A 24 -5.42 -18.80 -1.79
N ALA A 25 -5.65 -17.47 -1.76
CA ALA A 25 -6.84 -16.85 -2.32
C ALA A 25 -6.83 -16.71 -3.86
N GLY A 26 -5.76 -17.20 -4.53
CA GLY A 26 -5.65 -17.23 -5.99
C GLY A 26 -5.04 -15.97 -6.61
N HIS A 27 -4.36 -15.14 -5.82
CA HIS A 27 -3.59 -14.00 -6.34
C HIS A 27 -2.19 -14.42 -6.76
N GLU A 28 -1.64 -13.75 -7.76
CA GLU A 28 -0.23 -13.88 -8.15
C GLU A 28 0.61 -12.91 -7.30
N ILE A 29 1.63 -13.41 -6.62
CA ILE A 29 2.44 -12.65 -5.68
C ILE A 29 3.76 -12.24 -6.34
N LEU A 30 4.04 -10.93 -6.36
CA LEU A 30 5.33 -10.35 -6.69
C LEU A 30 6.01 -9.91 -5.40
N ASP A 31 6.79 -10.81 -4.80
CA ASP A 31 7.56 -10.48 -3.58
C ASP A 31 8.82 -9.68 -3.95
N LEU A 32 8.93 -8.46 -3.42
CA LEU A 32 10.03 -7.52 -3.65
C LEU A 32 10.97 -7.37 -2.44
N GLY A 33 10.85 -8.28 -1.46
CA GLY A 33 11.74 -8.34 -0.30
C GLY A 33 11.19 -7.59 0.92
N THR A 34 11.88 -7.56 2.05
CA THR A 34 13.10 -8.36 2.28
C THR A 34 12.77 -9.85 2.41
N ASP A 35 13.80 -10.69 2.34
CA ASP A 35 13.70 -12.15 2.44
C ASP A 35 14.07 -12.70 3.84
N THR A 36 14.36 -11.82 4.80
CA THR A 36 14.74 -12.20 6.16
C THR A 36 14.40 -11.12 7.20
N ALA A 37 14.06 -11.58 8.41
CA ALA A 37 13.92 -10.72 9.59
C ALA A 37 15.27 -10.51 10.32
N ALA A 38 16.31 -11.27 9.98
CA ALA A 38 17.56 -11.30 10.73
C ALA A 38 18.51 -10.13 10.42
N VAL A 39 18.36 -9.49 9.25
CA VAL A 39 19.21 -8.39 8.80
C VAL A 39 18.40 -7.11 8.75
N SER A 40 18.86 -6.07 9.46
CA SER A 40 18.23 -4.75 9.43
C SER A 40 18.40 -4.10 8.06
N VAL A 41 17.29 -3.69 7.46
CA VAL A 41 17.24 -3.03 6.15
C VAL A 41 16.31 -1.82 6.21
N ASP A 42 16.46 -0.89 5.27
CA ASP A 42 15.77 0.38 5.24
C ASP A 42 14.45 0.27 4.46
N TYR A 43 13.32 0.48 5.13
CA TYR A 43 11.97 0.39 4.57
C TYR A 43 11.69 1.25 3.33
N PRO A 44 12.33 2.46 3.13
CA PRO A 44 12.00 3.29 1.97
C PRO A 44 12.25 2.59 0.63
N HIS A 45 13.31 1.79 0.54
CA HIS A 45 13.63 1.04 -0.69
C HIS A 45 12.50 0.08 -1.09
N PHE A 46 11.91 -0.60 -0.10
CA PHE A 46 10.83 -1.55 -0.35
C PHE A 46 9.51 -0.84 -0.68
N GLY A 47 9.22 0.28 -0.01
CA GLY A 47 8.07 1.12 -0.34
C GLY A 47 8.13 1.65 -1.78
N GLN A 48 9.31 2.12 -2.21
CA GLN A 48 9.54 2.56 -3.59
C GLN A 48 9.48 1.40 -4.60
N ALA A 49 9.99 0.22 -4.26
CA ALA A 49 9.95 -0.94 -5.14
C ALA A 49 8.50 -1.40 -5.40
N VAL A 50 7.66 -1.45 -4.36
CA VAL A 50 6.22 -1.74 -4.50
C VAL A 50 5.52 -0.66 -5.32
N ALA A 51 5.78 0.61 -5.03
CA ALA A 51 5.24 1.74 -5.77
C ALA A 51 5.56 1.66 -7.28
N ALA A 52 6.83 1.41 -7.62
CA ALA A 52 7.26 1.25 -9.00
C ALA A 52 6.57 0.06 -9.69
N ALA A 53 6.44 -1.08 -9.00
CA ALA A 53 5.79 -2.26 -9.56
C ALA A 53 4.30 -2.03 -9.88
N VAL A 54 3.61 -1.21 -9.07
CA VAL A 54 2.22 -0.83 -9.32
C VAL A 54 2.12 0.13 -10.51
N LEU A 55 3.00 1.13 -10.59
CA LEU A 55 2.94 2.15 -11.65
C LEU A 55 3.35 1.63 -13.02
N ASP A 56 4.33 0.72 -13.09
CA ASP A 56 4.78 0.14 -14.36
C ASP A 56 3.95 -1.07 -14.81
N GLY A 57 2.87 -1.40 -14.08
CA GLY A 57 1.91 -2.45 -14.43
C GLY A 57 2.42 -3.88 -14.14
N ARG A 58 3.55 -4.05 -13.43
CA ARG A 58 3.99 -5.37 -12.97
C ARG A 58 3.08 -5.92 -11.88
N ALA A 59 2.36 -5.06 -11.15
CA ALA A 59 1.32 -5.43 -10.22
C ALA A 59 0.13 -4.48 -10.36
N GLU A 60 -1.06 -4.96 -10.04
CA GLU A 60 -2.28 -4.14 -10.05
C GLU A 60 -2.42 -3.31 -8.77
N GLN A 61 -1.99 -3.87 -7.64
CA GLN A 61 -2.03 -3.24 -6.31
C GLN A 61 -0.84 -3.71 -5.47
N GLY A 62 -0.58 -3.02 -4.35
CA GLY A 62 0.56 -3.31 -3.49
C GLY A 62 0.24 -3.46 -2.01
N VAL A 63 1.09 -4.21 -1.30
CA VAL A 63 1.14 -4.32 0.16
C VAL A 63 2.52 -3.91 0.64
N CYS A 64 2.59 -2.98 1.57
CA CYS A 64 3.81 -2.54 2.21
C CYS A 64 3.76 -2.85 3.72
N VAL A 65 4.81 -3.46 4.26
CA VAL A 65 4.87 -3.76 5.70
C VAL A 65 6.19 -3.27 6.29
N CYS A 66 6.13 -2.50 7.38
CA CYS A 66 7.29 -2.20 8.21
C CYS A 66 6.93 -2.35 9.68
N GLY A 67 7.69 -1.79 10.61
CA GLY A 67 7.35 -1.90 12.04
C GLY A 67 5.96 -1.35 12.38
N THR A 68 5.55 -0.24 11.76
CA THR A 68 4.26 0.45 12.02
C THR A 68 3.41 0.69 10.78
N GLY A 69 3.91 0.40 9.58
CA GLY A 69 3.28 0.77 8.30
C GLY A 69 3.45 2.24 7.92
N ILE A 70 3.77 3.11 8.88
CA ILE A 70 3.80 4.58 8.68
C ILE A 70 4.93 5.00 7.75
N GLY A 71 6.17 4.65 8.10
CA GLY A 71 7.35 5.11 7.34
C GLY A 71 7.38 4.57 5.91
N ILE A 72 7.06 3.30 5.72
CA ILE A 72 7.01 2.69 4.38
C ILE A 72 5.88 3.30 3.53
N GLY A 73 4.74 3.62 4.14
CA GLY A 73 3.63 4.32 3.49
C GLY A 73 4.01 5.75 3.07
N MET A 74 4.72 6.49 3.95
CA MET A 74 5.26 7.81 3.59
C MET A 74 6.21 7.72 2.40
N ALA A 75 7.10 6.71 2.37
CA ALA A 75 8.04 6.51 1.27
C ALA A 75 7.32 6.16 -0.04
N ALA A 76 6.33 5.27 0.00
CA ALA A 76 5.53 4.91 -1.17
C ALA A 76 4.78 6.14 -1.73
N ASN A 77 4.20 6.98 -0.88
CA ASN A 77 3.48 8.20 -1.27
C ASN A 77 4.38 9.33 -1.82
N LYS A 78 5.73 9.17 -1.78
CA LYS A 78 6.63 10.09 -2.50
C LYS A 78 6.74 9.78 -3.99
N VAL A 79 6.15 8.69 -4.44
CA VAL A 79 6.13 8.31 -5.84
C VAL A 79 4.81 8.79 -6.46
N PRO A 80 4.84 9.74 -7.42
CA PRO A 80 3.63 10.28 -8.05
C PRO A 80 2.71 9.18 -8.60
N GLY A 81 1.40 9.30 -8.36
CA GLY A 81 0.42 8.29 -8.76
C GLY A 81 0.17 7.19 -7.71
N ILE A 82 0.95 7.14 -6.63
CA ILE A 82 0.71 6.23 -5.51
C ILE A 82 -0.18 6.89 -4.46
N ARG A 83 -1.18 6.15 -4.04
CA ARG A 83 -2.04 6.46 -2.90
C ARG A 83 -1.94 5.29 -1.91
N ALA A 84 -0.88 5.35 -1.09
CA ALA A 84 -0.60 4.36 -0.05
C ALA A 84 -1.34 4.73 1.23
N ALA A 85 -2.20 3.83 1.70
CA ALA A 85 -2.99 4.01 2.91
C ALA A 85 -2.45 3.14 4.06
N VAL A 86 -2.10 3.77 5.18
CA VAL A 86 -1.82 3.06 6.42
C VAL A 86 -3.14 2.68 7.07
N VAL A 87 -3.35 1.40 7.28
CA VAL A 87 -4.61 0.86 7.82
C VAL A 87 -4.34 0.01 9.06
N HIS A 88 -5.34 -0.12 9.92
CA HIS A 88 -5.24 -0.85 11.17
C HIS A 88 -6.31 -1.94 11.30
N ASP A 89 -7.34 -1.91 10.44
CA ASP A 89 -8.47 -2.82 10.46
C ASP A 89 -9.15 -2.90 9.08
N SER A 90 -10.10 -3.81 8.93
CA SER A 90 -10.89 -4.00 7.71
C SER A 90 -11.72 -2.77 7.33
N THR A 91 -12.19 -1.99 8.30
CA THR A 91 -12.98 -0.78 8.05
C THR A 91 -12.14 0.30 7.38
N THR A 92 -10.96 0.61 7.95
CA THR A 92 -10.05 1.61 7.36
C THR A 92 -9.52 1.15 6.01
N ALA A 93 -9.28 -0.15 5.83
CA ALA A 93 -8.87 -0.73 4.55
C ALA A 93 -9.96 -0.57 3.47
N ALA A 94 -11.21 -0.92 3.78
CA ALA A 94 -12.33 -0.74 2.87
C ALA A 94 -12.56 0.75 2.51
N LEU A 95 -12.47 1.66 3.49
CA LEU A 95 -12.64 3.09 3.27
C LEU A 95 -11.49 3.68 2.42
N ALA A 96 -10.26 3.20 2.59
CA ALA A 96 -9.13 3.58 1.74
C ALA A 96 -9.39 3.27 0.26
N ARG A 97 -10.03 2.14 -0.03
CA ARG A 97 -10.45 1.81 -1.40
C ARG A 97 -11.63 2.64 -1.85
N ARG A 98 -12.74 2.65 -1.07
CA ARG A 98 -13.99 3.33 -1.47
C ARG A 98 -13.81 4.81 -1.72
N HIS A 99 -13.08 5.48 -0.84
CA HIS A 99 -13.01 6.94 -0.82
C HIS A 99 -11.76 7.51 -1.50
N ASN A 100 -10.63 6.79 -1.41
CA ASN A 100 -9.33 7.31 -1.83
C ASN A 100 -8.77 6.55 -3.04
N ASP A 101 -9.45 5.51 -3.50
CA ASP A 101 -8.93 4.60 -4.54
C ASP A 101 -7.46 4.25 -4.27
N ALA A 102 -7.14 3.94 -3.00
CA ALA A 102 -5.78 3.61 -2.61
C ALA A 102 -5.29 2.38 -3.39
N ASN A 103 -4.12 2.47 -3.99
CA ASN A 103 -3.52 1.40 -4.78
C ASN A 103 -2.43 0.62 -4.02
N VAL A 104 -2.05 1.10 -2.83
CA VAL A 104 -1.14 0.41 -1.92
C VAL A 104 -1.71 0.45 -0.51
N VAL A 105 -1.74 -0.71 0.16
CA VAL A 105 -2.09 -0.82 1.59
C VAL A 105 -0.82 -0.99 2.42
N CYS A 106 -0.74 -0.29 3.56
CA CYS A 106 0.42 -0.32 4.45
C CYS A 106 0.01 -0.80 5.84
N LEU A 107 0.75 -1.76 6.39
CA LEU A 107 0.48 -2.41 7.68
C LEU A 107 1.73 -2.44 8.56
N GLY A 108 1.53 -2.49 9.87
CA GLY A 108 2.60 -2.52 10.83
C GLY A 108 2.81 -3.91 11.44
N GLY A 109 3.95 -4.54 11.19
CA GLY A 109 4.28 -5.85 11.75
C GLY A 109 4.40 -5.89 13.28
N ARG A 110 4.49 -4.71 13.93
CA ARG A 110 4.53 -4.59 15.40
C ARG A 110 3.22 -4.06 15.99
N THR A 111 2.32 -3.54 15.16
CA THR A 111 1.11 -2.81 15.60
C THR A 111 -0.18 -3.45 15.12
N THR A 112 -0.11 -4.38 14.17
CA THR A 112 -1.27 -5.08 13.62
C THR A 112 -1.13 -6.57 13.88
N GLY A 113 -2.13 -7.18 14.50
CA GLY A 113 -2.16 -8.63 14.71
C GLY A 113 -2.35 -9.38 13.38
N PRO A 114 -1.93 -10.66 13.31
CA PRO A 114 -2.05 -11.45 12.08
C PRO A 114 -3.48 -11.57 11.53
N ALA A 115 -4.46 -11.78 12.40
CA ALA A 115 -5.86 -11.91 12.00
C ALA A 115 -6.42 -10.57 11.47
N GLU A 116 -6.16 -9.47 12.17
CA GLU A 116 -6.56 -8.13 11.76
C GLU A 116 -5.91 -7.72 10.43
N ALA A 117 -4.66 -8.14 10.19
CA ALA A 117 -3.96 -7.87 8.95
C ALA A 117 -4.57 -8.64 7.77
N VAL A 118 -4.94 -9.91 7.98
CA VAL A 118 -5.66 -10.71 6.98
C VAL A 118 -7.00 -10.08 6.65
N ASP A 119 -7.81 -9.76 7.66
CA ASP A 119 -9.11 -9.12 7.46
C ASP A 119 -8.98 -7.77 6.72
N ALA A 120 -7.92 -7.00 7.03
CA ALA A 120 -7.66 -5.72 6.36
C ALA A 120 -7.29 -5.89 4.88
N VAL A 121 -6.40 -6.83 4.52
CA VAL A 121 -6.04 -7.05 3.11
C VAL A 121 -7.20 -7.63 2.32
N ASP A 122 -7.98 -8.54 2.90
CA ASP A 122 -9.19 -9.09 2.26
C ASP A 122 -10.22 -7.98 1.97
N ALA A 123 -10.46 -7.10 2.95
CA ALA A 123 -11.34 -5.95 2.77
C ALA A 123 -10.79 -4.98 1.70
N PHE A 124 -9.47 -4.74 1.69
CA PHE A 124 -8.84 -3.87 0.70
C PHE A 124 -9.02 -4.42 -0.72
N PHE A 125 -8.66 -5.67 -0.96
CA PHE A 125 -8.68 -6.26 -2.30
C PHE A 125 -10.07 -6.61 -2.82
N SER A 126 -11.07 -6.79 -1.94
CA SER A 126 -12.46 -7.04 -2.33
C SER A 126 -13.30 -5.77 -2.52
N THR A 127 -12.77 -4.59 -2.15
CA THR A 127 -13.52 -3.33 -2.19
C THR A 127 -13.19 -2.53 -3.45
N GLY A 128 -14.21 -2.04 -4.15
CA GLY A 128 -14.09 -1.14 -5.30
C GLY A 128 -14.14 0.35 -4.90
N PHE A 129 -13.69 1.22 -5.80
CA PHE A 129 -13.81 2.67 -5.66
C PHE A 129 -15.25 3.14 -5.89
N GLU A 130 -15.77 4.01 -5.03
CA GLU A 130 -17.14 4.52 -5.12
C GLU A 130 -17.31 5.66 -6.15
N GLY A 131 -16.23 6.34 -6.54
CA GLY A 131 -16.31 7.48 -7.46
C GLY A 131 -17.05 8.68 -6.87
N GLY A 132 -17.88 9.33 -7.70
CA GLY A 132 -18.74 10.44 -7.27
C GLY A 132 -17.96 11.62 -6.64
N ARG A 133 -18.39 12.05 -5.46
CA ARG A 133 -17.73 13.15 -4.70
C ARG A 133 -16.26 12.88 -4.38
N HIS A 134 -15.84 11.61 -4.33
CA HIS A 134 -14.47 11.22 -4.01
C HIS A 134 -13.53 11.44 -5.20
N GLN A 135 -14.02 11.27 -6.44
CA GLN A 135 -13.25 11.44 -7.66
C GLN A 135 -12.54 12.80 -7.71
N ARG A 136 -13.28 13.89 -7.52
CA ARG A 136 -12.71 15.25 -7.52
C ARG A 136 -11.56 15.42 -6.49
N ARG A 137 -11.65 14.77 -5.33
CA ARG A 137 -10.62 14.86 -4.29
C ARG A 137 -9.36 14.09 -4.67
N ILE A 138 -9.51 12.97 -5.37
CA ILE A 138 -8.39 12.20 -5.90
C ILE A 138 -7.69 12.98 -7.01
N GLU A 139 -8.44 13.65 -7.89
CA GLU A 139 -7.90 14.54 -8.92
C GLU A 139 -7.05 15.65 -8.30
N GLN A 140 -7.52 16.28 -7.23
CA GLN A 140 -6.73 17.27 -6.48
C GLN A 140 -5.44 16.70 -5.87
N ILE A 141 -5.43 15.45 -5.42
CA ILE A 141 -4.21 14.78 -4.96
C ILE A 141 -3.26 14.55 -6.15
N THR A 142 -3.79 14.18 -7.31
CA THR A 142 -2.99 13.99 -8.53
C THR A 142 -2.38 15.31 -9.01
N ASP A 143 -3.09 16.45 -8.86
CA ASP A 143 -2.55 17.76 -9.17
C ASP A 143 -1.32 18.10 -8.32
N LEU A 144 -1.31 17.70 -7.04
CA LEU A 144 -0.13 17.84 -6.16
C LEU A 144 1.07 17.03 -6.66
N ASP A 145 0.86 15.85 -7.22
CA ASP A 145 1.92 15.05 -7.85
C ASP A 145 2.55 15.77 -9.05
N ALA A 146 1.78 16.60 -9.75
CA ALA A 146 2.24 17.42 -10.86
C ALA A 146 2.86 18.77 -10.42
N GLY A 147 2.98 19.03 -9.12
CA GLY A 147 3.49 20.30 -8.58
C GLY A 147 2.49 21.44 -8.65
N LEU A 148 1.20 21.14 -8.71
CA LEU A 148 0.10 22.10 -8.64
C LEU A 148 -0.48 22.12 -7.21
N ASP A 149 -1.07 23.24 -6.80
CA ASP A 149 -1.87 23.25 -5.58
C ASP A 149 -3.24 22.60 -5.83
N ALA A 150 -4.02 22.41 -4.76
CA ALA A 150 -5.36 21.81 -4.85
C ALA A 150 -6.38 22.66 -5.63
N LEU A 151 -6.00 23.85 -6.08
CA LEU A 151 -6.79 24.75 -6.93
C LEU A 151 -6.26 24.79 -8.37
N GLY A 152 -5.20 24.03 -8.70
CA GLY A 152 -4.59 23.93 -10.02
C GLY A 152 -3.59 25.05 -10.32
N ALA A 153 -3.13 25.79 -9.33
CA ALA A 153 -2.05 26.76 -9.46
C ALA A 153 -0.68 26.11 -9.19
N SER A 154 0.38 26.59 -9.87
CA SER A 154 1.74 26.11 -9.61
C SER A 154 2.15 26.39 -8.18
N LEU A 155 2.70 25.39 -7.51
CA LEU A 155 3.31 25.54 -6.18
C LEU A 155 4.59 26.39 -6.28
N PRO A 156 4.88 27.22 -5.26
CA PRO A 156 6.05 28.08 -5.24
C PRO A 156 7.37 27.30 -5.15
#